data_7926dc92d8c46b1e6ffd4bb2a13c9d8f
#
_entry.id   7926dc92d8c46b1e6ffd4bb2a13c9d8f
#
_cell.length_a   1.000
_cell.length_b   1.000
_cell.length_c   1.000
_cell.angle_alpha   90.00
_cell.angle_beta   90.00
_cell.angle_gamma   90.00
#
_symmetry.space_group_name_H-M   'P 1'
#
loop_
_entity.id
_entity.type
_entity.pdbx_description
1 polymer ?
#
loop_
_entity_poly.entity_id
_entity_poly.type
_entity_poly.pdbx_seq_one_letter_code
_entity_poly.pdbx_strand_id
1 'polypeptide(L)'
;MKLLLAALVMASATTSLHAEEPAPRQSSQSLEVKSTSGEKSKLSFWLALPPDAQQKPADGWPLLVFLHGAGERGDNLDQVKQHGPPKLIGKEKALDSFIVASPQCPKGRWWDVSEIRQLIDHLCESQPVDRSRIVLTGLSMGGFGTWNFLAEYPDFLAAAVPICGGGKPESADRFKHVPLHCFHGALDKVVPQSKSDEMIEALKKAGAKPLYTVYPQADHDSWTATYAEPELYKWMLAQRRPSK
;
A
#
# COMPACT_ATOMS: atom_id res chain seq x y z
N MET A 1 74.89 27.23 32.59
CA MET A 1 73.79 27.75 31.78
C MET A 1 73.13 26.51 31.10
N LYS A 2 72.05 25.98 31.67
CA LYS A 2 71.36 24.77 31.15
C LYS A 2 70.08 25.22 30.43
N LEU A 3 70.00 25.01 29.12
CA LEU A 3 68.75 25.22 28.34
C LEU A 3 67.83 24.00 28.58
N LEU A 4 66.62 24.28 29.08
CA LEU A 4 65.50 23.34 29.08
C LEU A 4 64.75 23.51 27.75
N LEU A 5 64.72 22.39 26.96
CA LEU A 5 63.84 22.25 25.80
C LEU A 5 62.49 21.74 26.29
N ALA A 6 61.41 22.57 26.16
CA ALA A 6 60.05 22.13 26.40
C ALA A 6 59.46 21.54 25.12
N ALA A 7 59.16 20.24 25.11
CA ALA A 7 58.50 19.55 24.02
C ALA A 7 56.98 19.78 24.14
N LEU A 8 56.38 20.45 23.12
CA LEU A 8 54.96 20.64 22.99
C LEU A 8 54.34 19.43 22.33
N VAL A 9 53.60 18.62 23.08
CA VAL A 9 52.80 17.51 22.55
C VAL A 9 51.47 18.04 22.05
N MET A 10 51.32 18.09 20.72
CA MET A 10 50.02 18.35 20.11
C MET A 10 49.20 17.06 20.11
N ALA A 11 48.12 17.03 20.92
CA ALA A 11 47.14 15.97 20.88
C ALA A 11 46.18 16.23 19.71
N SER A 12 46.27 15.43 18.64
CA SER A 12 45.34 15.43 17.53
C SER A 12 44.06 14.73 17.96
N ALA A 13 42.99 15.49 18.22
CA ALA A 13 41.66 14.94 18.41
C ALA A 13 41.12 14.46 17.05
N THR A 14 41.12 13.17 16.83
CA THR A 14 40.39 12.53 15.72
C THR A 14 38.94 12.50 16.06
N THR A 15 38.16 13.46 15.58
CA THR A 15 36.69 13.39 15.56
C THR A 15 36.27 12.28 14.61
N SER A 16 35.85 11.14 15.14
CA SER A 16 35.21 10.08 14.39
C SER A 16 33.85 10.59 13.91
N LEU A 17 33.74 10.92 12.62
CA LEU A 17 32.46 11.15 11.95
C LEU A 17 31.73 9.78 11.92
N HIS A 18 30.88 9.55 12.91
CA HIS A 18 29.87 8.50 12.78
C HIS A 18 28.93 8.98 11.68
N ALA A 19 28.95 8.28 10.54
CA ALA A 19 27.90 8.43 9.54
C ALA A 19 26.60 8.05 10.22
N GLU A 20 25.68 8.99 10.38
CA GLU A 20 24.32 8.71 10.84
C GLU A 20 23.73 7.65 9.90
N GLU A 21 23.27 6.54 10.48
CA GLU A 21 22.50 5.57 9.69
C GLU A 21 21.30 6.28 9.04
N PRO A 22 21.05 6.05 7.75
CA PRO A 22 19.92 6.70 7.09
C PRO A 22 18.63 6.37 7.84
N ALA A 23 17.82 7.38 8.09
CA ALA A 23 16.54 7.23 8.79
C ALA A 23 15.70 6.11 8.14
N PRO A 24 15.03 5.29 8.96
CA PRO A 24 14.24 4.20 8.42
C PRO A 24 13.18 4.72 7.43
N ARG A 25 13.10 4.09 6.27
CA ARG A 25 12.23 4.48 5.15
C ARG A 25 10.73 4.35 5.47
N GLN A 26 10.40 3.67 6.56
CA GLN A 26 9.04 3.46 7.06
C GLN A 26 8.99 3.71 8.56
N SER A 27 7.96 4.42 9.01
CA SER A 27 7.67 4.64 10.43
C SER A 27 6.38 3.94 10.84
N SER A 28 6.36 3.36 12.06
CA SER A 28 5.14 2.80 12.63
C SER A 28 4.25 3.92 13.17
N GLN A 29 2.97 3.86 12.85
CA GLN A 29 1.97 4.80 13.32
C GLN A 29 0.69 4.07 13.75
N SER A 30 -0.22 4.78 14.37
CA SER A 30 -1.52 4.25 14.74
C SER A 30 -2.60 5.33 14.75
N LEU A 31 -3.83 4.91 14.49
CA LEU A 31 -5.01 5.76 14.45
C LEU A 31 -6.15 5.10 15.24
N GLU A 32 -6.85 5.87 16.04
CA GLU A 32 -8.14 5.45 16.60
C GLU A 32 -9.18 5.43 15.49
N VAL A 33 -9.79 4.27 15.27
CA VAL A 33 -10.80 4.07 14.22
C VAL A 33 -12.08 3.49 14.81
N LYS A 34 -13.16 3.58 14.05
CA LYS A 34 -14.47 3.04 14.40
C LYS A 34 -14.90 2.09 13.28
N SER A 35 -15.18 0.85 13.64
CA SER A 35 -15.68 -0.16 12.70
C SER A 35 -17.08 0.19 12.18
N THR A 36 -17.53 -0.50 11.15
CA THR A 36 -18.89 -0.42 10.62
C THR A 36 -19.95 -0.73 11.71
N SER A 37 -19.62 -1.62 12.67
CA SER A 37 -20.51 -1.91 13.82
C SER A 37 -20.48 -0.85 14.93
N GLY A 38 -19.59 0.15 14.82
CA GLY A 38 -19.44 1.22 15.81
C GLY A 38 -18.42 0.95 16.90
N GLU A 39 -17.74 -0.20 16.90
CA GLU A 39 -16.69 -0.55 17.83
C GLU A 39 -15.43 0.30 17.58
N LYS A 40 -14.87 0.89 18.65
CA LYS A 40 -13.61 1.62 18.58
C LYS A 40 -12.43 0.67 18.70
N SER A 41 -11.44 0.86 17.87
CA SER A 41 -10.20 0.10 17.90
C SER A 41 -9.01 0.96 17.49
N LYS A 42 -7.80 0.46 17.73
CA LYS A 42 -6.55 1.08 17.29
C LYS A 42 -6.07 0.36 16.04
N LEU A 43 -5.99 1.08 14.92
CA LEU A 43 -5.42 0.60 13.67
C LEU A 43 -3.95 1.00 13.60
N SER A 44 -3.05 0.03 13.68
CA SER A 44 -1.61 0.25 13.49
C SER A 44 -1.24 0.12 12.02
N PHE A 45 -0.29 0.92 11.53
CA PHE A 45 0.15 0.89 10.15
C PHE A 45 1.60 1.34 9.97
N TRP A 46 2.26 0.84 8.93
CA TRP A 46 3.49 1.40 8.41
C TRP A 46 3.18 2.55 7.47
N LEU A 47 3.92 3.65 7.63
CA LEU A 47 3.89 4.80 6.73
C LEU A 47 5.27 5.01 6.13
N ALA A 48 5.36 4.99 4.80
CA ALA A 48 6.54 5.43 4.06
C ALA A 48 6.23 6.73 3.33
N LEU A 49 7.12 7.70 3.46
CA LEU A 49 7.06 8.96 2.72
C LEU A 49 8.08 8.93 1.57
N PRO A 50 7.84 9.67 0.47
CA PRO A 50 8.84 9.88 -0.55
C PRO A 50 10.14 10.41 0.04
N PRO A 51 11.32 10.01 -0.48
CA PRO A 51 12.62 10.50 0.04
C PRO A 51 12.72 12.02 0.05
N ASP A 52 12.18 12.64 -1.00
CA ASP A 52 12.15 14.11 -1.18
C ASP A 52 10.82 14.71 -0.75
N ALA A 53 10.21 14.20 0.34
CA ALA A 53 8.88 14.61 0.79
C ALA A 53 8.74 16.15 0.97
N GLN A 54 9.85 16.85 1.22
CA GLN A 54 9.88 18.33 1.31
C GLN A 54 9.71 19.00 -0.08
N GLN A 55 10.06 18.33 -1.16
CA GLN A 55 9.90 18.81 -2.55
C GLN A 55 8.59 18.28 -3.15
N LYS A 56 7.50 18.39 -2.38
CA LYS A 56 6.20 17.87 -2.80
C LYS A 56 5.74 18.48 -4.13
N PRO A 57 5.07 17.70 -5.02
CA PRO A 57 4.36 18.24 -6.17
C PRO A 57 3.29 19.26 -5.74
N ALA A 58 2.94 20.21 -6.62
CA ALA A 58 1.95 21.23 -6.31
C ALA A 58 0.62 20.67 -5.79
N ASP A 59 0.15 19.57 -6.38
CA ASP A 59 -1.09 18.88 -5.99
C ASP A 59 -0.92 17.90 -4.83
N GLY A 60 0.32 17.67 -4.34
CA GLY A 60 0.64 16.64 -3.36
C GLY A 60 1.11 15.33 -4.00
N TRP A 61 1.34 14.31 -3.15
CA TRP A 61 1.82 12.99 -3.54
C TRP A 61 0.66 12.00 -3.76
N PRO A 62 0.77 11.07 -4.71
CA PRO A 62 -0.15 9.93 -4.77
C PRO A 62 -0.10 9.13 -3.47
N LEU A 63 -1.25 8.62 -3.04
CA LEU A 63 -1.35 7.71 -1.90
C LEU A 63 -1.57 6.28 -2.40
N LEU A 64 -0.71 5.36 -1.99
CA LEU A 64 -0.88 3.92 -2.18
C LEU A 64 -1.20 3.26 -0.83
N VAL A 65 -2.37 2.65 -0.72
CA VAL A 65 -2.76 1.87 0.45
C VAL A 65 -2.70 0.39 0.12
N PHE A 66 -1.99 -0.37 0.97
CA PHE A 66 -1.79 -1.81 0.80
C PHE A 66 -2.50 -2.60 1.90
N LEU A 67 -3.34 -3.55 1.50
CA LEU A 67 -4.03 -4.49 2.38
C LEU A 67 -3.37 -5.87 2.28
N HIS A 68 -2.80 -6.34 3.39
CA HIS A 68 -2.15 -7.64 3.48
C HIS A 68 -3.14 -8.82 3.49
N GLY A 69 -2.64 -10.03 3.39
CA GLY A 69 -3.41 -11.28 3.45
C GLY A 69 -3.77 -11.71 4.88
N ALA A 70 -4.35 -12.89 5.00
CA ALA A 70 -4.78 -13.43 6.29
C ALA A 70 -3.61 -13.81 7.21
N GLY A 71 -2.43 -14.10 6.64
CA GLY A 71 -1.24 -14.54 7.38
C GLY A 71 -0.63 -13.45 8.25
N GLU A 72 -0.74 -12.18 7.84
CA GLU A 72 -0.10 -11.03 8.49
C GLU A 72 -1.00 -10.34 9.52
N ARG A 73 -2.19 -10.93 9.82
CA ARG A 73 -3.08 -10.46 10.89
C ARG A 73 -2.44 -10.58 12.26
N GLY A 74 -2.68 -9.61 13.11
CA GLY A 74 -2.21 -9.66 14.49
C GLY A 74 -1.93 -8.31 15.10
N ASP A 75 -0.94 -8.30 16.01
CA ASP A 75 -0.45 -7.14 16.77
C ASP A 75 1.06 -6.89 16.56
N ASN A 76 1.73 -7.76 15.81
CA ASN A 76 3.11 -7.57 15.39
C ASN A 76 3.12 -6.91 14.00
N LEU A 77 3.25 -5.59 13.99
CA LEU A 77 3.18 -4.79 12.76
C LEU A 77 4.27 -5.16 11.72
N ASP A 78 5.40 -5.73 12.14
CA ASP A 78 6.47 -6.15 11.20
C ASP A 78 6.02 -7.28 10.26
N GLN A 79 5.01 -8.06 10.62
CA GLN A 79 4.43 -9.08 9.73
C GLN A 79 3.92 -8.48 8.42
N VAL A 80 3.43 -7.24 8.45
CA VAL A 80 2.93 -6.55 7.25
C VAL A 80 4.01 -6.34 6.19
N LYS A 81 5.29 -6.30 6.59
CA LYS A 81 6.44 -6.16 5.68
C LYS A 81 6.85 -7.46 4.98
N GLN A 82 6.17 -8.59 5.22
CA GLN A 82 6.53 -9.85 4.59
C GLN A 82 6.23 -9.88 3.09
N HIS A 83 5.21 -9.12 2.65
CA HIS A 83 4.75 -9.10 1.26
C HIS A 83 4.44 -7.68 0.76
N GLY A 84 4.30 -7.55 -0.56
CA GLY A 84 3.80 -6.36 -1.22
C GLY A 84 4.64 -5.10 -1.08
N PRO A 85 4.04 -3.92 -1.28
CA PRO A 85 4.74 -2.64 -1.24
C PRO A 85 5.59 -2.40 0.02
N PRO A 86 5.14 -2.68 1.27
CA PRO A 86 5.96 -2.42 2.45
C PRO A 86 7.26 -3.24 2.50
N LYS A 87 7.30 -4.45 1.89
CA LYS A 87 8.53 -5.24 1.72
C LYS A 87 9.52 -4.60 0.75
N LEU A 88 9.01 -3.83 -0.20
CA LEU A 88 9.77 -3.31 -1.34
C LEU A 88 10.20 -1.85 -1.17
N ILE A 89 9.78 -1.16 -0.11
CA ILE A 89 10.24 0.19 0.22
C ILE A 89 11.77 0.21 0.33
N GLY A 90 12.40 1.14 -0.40
CA GLY A 90 13.85 1.24 -0.51
C GLY A 90 14.50 0.27 -1.49
N LYS A 91 13.73 -0.64 -2.11
CA LYS A 91 14.19 -1.60 -3.14
C LYS A 91 13.56 -1.31 -4.50
N GLU A 92 12.26 -1.04 -4.52
CA GLU A 92 11.53 -0.66 -5.74
C GLU A 92 11.42 0.87 -5.81
N LYS A 93 12.18 1.45 -6.75
CA LYS A 93 12.32 2.91 -6.90
C LYS A 93 10.99 3.60 -7.24
N ALA A 94 10.09 2.93 -7.93
CA ALA A 94 8.80 3.52 -8.29
C ALA A 94 7.94 3.85 -7.06
N LEU A 95 8.15 3.14 -5.93
CA LEU A 95 7.48 3.42 -4.66
C LEU A 95 7.92 4.76 -4.03
N ASP A 96 9.07 5.30 -4.42
CA ASP A 96 9.56 6.61 -3.97
C ASP A 96 8.67 7.77 -4.44
N SER A 97 7.78 7.52 -5.40
CA SER A 97 6.81 8.50 -5.90
C SER A 97 5.45 8.45 -5.19
N PHE A 98 5.31 7.64 -4.14
CA PHE A 98 4.07 7.50 -3.37
C PHE A 98 4.29 7.79 -1.89
N ILE A 99 3.25 8.31 -1.24
CA ILE A 99 3.02 8.04 0.17
C ILE A 99 2.45 6.62 0.24
N VAL A 100 3.08 5.71 0.99
CA VAL A 100 2.63 4.32 1.10
C VAL A 100 2.16 4.04 2.52
N ALA A 101 0.90 3.61 2.67
CA ALA A 101 0.33 3.22 3.95
C ALA A 101 -0.03 1.73 3.95
N SER A 102 0.42 1.01 4.96
CA SER A 102 0.25 -0.44 5.08
C SER A 102 -0.28 -0.78 6.47
N PRO A 103 -1.62 -0.74 6.67
CA PRO A 103 -2.25 -1.07 7.95
C PRO A 103 -2.15 -2.56 8.26
N GLN A 104 -2.31 -2.91 9.54
CA GLN A 104 -2.43 -4.28 10.01
C GLN A 104 -3.86 -4.58 10.48
N CYS A 105 -4.47 -5.60 9.87
CA CYS A 105 -5.75 -6.14 10.31
C CYS A 105 -5.55 -6.93 11.62
N PRO A 106 -6.37 -6.74 12.66
CA PRO A 106 -6.27 -7.50 13.90
C PRO A 106 -6.49 -9.00 13.70
N LYS A 107 -5.96 -9.80 14.63
CA LYS A 107 -6.15 -11.26 14.62
C LYS A 107 -7.63 -11.63 14.62
N GLY A 108 -8.02 -12.60 13.80
CA GLY A 108 -9.39 -13.13 13.75
C GLY A 108 -10.39 -12.26 13.01
N ARG A 109 -10.00 -11.05 12.55
CA ARG A 109 -10.87 -10.14 11.79
C ARG A 109 -10.62 -10.21 10.28
N TRP A 110 -11.56 -9.68 9.53
CA TRP A 110 -11.42 -9.32 8.12
C TRP A 110 -11.25 -7.80 8.03
N TRP A 111 -10.83 -7.33 6.83
CA TRP A 111 -10.72 -5.90 6.59
C TRP A 111 -12.11 -5.21 6.72
N ASP A 112 -12.22 -4.28 7.64
CA ASP A 112 -13.34 -3.37 7.73
C ASP A 112 -13.05 -2.14 6.86
N VAL A 113 -13.83 -1.97 5.79
CA VAL A 113 -13.57 -0.93 4.80
C VAL A 113 -13.84 0.49 5.34
N SER A 114 -14.63 0.63 6.42
CA SER A 114 -14.83 1.91 7.08
C SER A 114 -13.59 2.35 7.88
N GLU A 115 -12.86 1.39 8.49
CA GLU A 115 -11.58 1.66 9.14
C GLU A 115 -10.51 2.08 8.11
N ILE A 116 -10.48 1.43 6.94
CA ILE A 116 -9.59 1.80 5.85
C ILE A 116 -9.92 3.19 5.30
N ARG A 117 -11.20 3.51 5.17
CA ARG A 117 -11.64 4.84 4.76
C ARG A 117 -11.18 5.92 5.74
N GLN A 118 -11.32 5.70 7.05
CA GLN A 118 -10.85 6.62 8.08
C GLN A 118 -9.33 6.81 8.06
N LEU A 119 -8.56 5.72 7.83
CA LEU A 119 -7.11 5.83 7.63
C LEU A 119 -6.77 6.73 6.44
N ILE A 120 -7.43 6.56 5.30
CA ILE A 120 -7.17 7.38 4.12
C ILE A 120 -7.55 8.84 4.38
N ASP A 121 -8.70 9.11 5.00
CA ASP A 121 -9.12 10.47 5.34
C ASP A 121 -8.11 11.15 6.29
N HIS A 122 -7.65 10.44 7.33
CA HIS A 122 -6.59 10.91 8.24
C HIS A 122 -5.29 11.26 7.49
N LEU A 123 -4.84 10.38 6.59
CA LEU A 123 -3.63 10.64 5.80
C LEU A 123 -3.79 11.83 4.85
N CYS A 124 -4.98 12.01 4.28
CA CYS A 124 -5.30 13.17 3.46
C CYS A 124 -5.35 14.50 4.24
N GLU A 125 -5.49 14.45 5.56
CA GLU A 125 -5.48 15.61 6.45
C GLU A 125 -4.07 15.89 7.01
N SER A 126 -3.32 14.82 7.33
CA SER A 126 -2.03 14.91 8.01
C SER A 126 -0.82 14.90 7.07
N GLN A 127 -0.97 14.44 5.83
CA GLN A 127 0.09 14.34 4.83
C GLN A 127 -0.29 15.10 3.54
N PRO A 128 0.69 15.54 2.75
CA PRO A 128 0.46 16.24 1.49
C PRO A 128 -0.02 15.27 0.37
N VAL A 129 -1.17 14.65 0.56
CA VAL A 129 -1.77 13.69 -0.38
C VAL A 129 -2.53 14.42 -1.48
N ASP A 130 -2.29 14.03 -2.73
CA ASP A 130 -3.18 14.35 -3.85
C ASP A 130 -4.44 13.47 -3.77
N ARG A 131 -5.54 14.06 -3.31
CA ARG A 131 -6.83 13.35 -3.12
C ARG A 131 -7.42 12.79 -4.42
N SER A 132 -6.93 13.22 -5.57
CA SER A 132 -7.34 12.67 -6.88
C SER A 132 -6.54 11.44 -7.29
N ARG A 133 -5.49 11.07 -6.53
CA ARG A 133 -4.55 9.98 -6.87
C ARG A 133 -4.38 8.97 -5.73
N ILE A 134 -5.50 8.49 -5.21
CA ILE A 134 -5.54 7.46 -4.17
C ILE A 134 -5.73 6.10 -4.82
N VAL A 135 -4.78 5.20 -4.61
CA VAL A 135 -4.81 3.83 -5.13
C VAL A 135 -4.89 2.84 -3.98
N LEU A 136 -5.77 1.86 -4.09
CA LEU A 136 -5.90 0.76 -3.13
C LEU A 136 -5.48 -0.55 -3.80
N THR A 137 -4.61 -1.29 -3.11
CA THR A 137 -4.18 -2.63 -3.55
C THR A 137 -4.20 -3.59 -2.38
N GLY A 138 -4.34 -4.87 -2.64
CA GLY A 138 -4.26 -5.89 -1.61
C GLY A 138 -4.22 -7.29 -2.18
N LEU A 139 -3.66 -8.20 -1.39
CA LEU A 139 -3.50 -9.61 -1.77
C LEU A 139 -4.40 -10.52 -0.93
N SER A 140 -4.94 -11.59 -1.52
CA SER A 140 -5.75 -12.61 -0.84
C SER A 140 -6.89 -11.95 -0.02
N MET A 141 -6.90 -12.05 1.29
CA MET A 141 -7.84 -11.34 2.16
C MET A 141 -7.86 -9.82 1.86
N GLY A 142 -6.71 -9.21 1.57
CA GLY A 142 -6.59 -7.81 1.15
C GLY A 142 -7.16 -7.56 -0.25
N GLY A 143 -7.09 -8.55 -1.14
CA GLY A 143 -7.76 -8.53 -2.44
C GLY A 143 -9.28 -8.46 -2.28
N PHE A 144 -9.86 -9.27 -1.38
CA PHE A 144 -11.27 -9.16 -1.00
C PHE A 144 -11.59 -7.80 -0.38
N GLY A 145 -10.70 -7.29 0.51
CA GLY A 145 -10.83 -5.94 1.09
C GLY A 145 -10.87 -4.86 0.02
N THR A 146 -10.06 -4.98 -1.02
CA THR A 146 -10.03 -4.04 -2.15
C THR A 146 -11.34 -4.03 -2.93
N TRP A 147 -11.90 -5.21 -3.25
CA TRP A 147 -13.21 -5.32 -3.89
C TRP A 147 -14.34 -4.78 -3.03
N ASN A 148 -14.33 -5.09 -1.72
CA ASN A 148 -15.34 -4.60 -0.78
C ASN A 148 -15.27 -3.07 -0.62
N PHE A 149 -14.07 -2.48 -0.63
CA PHE A 149 -13.90 -1.04 -0.57
C PHE A 149 -14.50 -0.35 -1.81
N LEU A 150 -14.27 -0.89 -3.00
CA LEU A 150 -14.87 -0.37 -4.24
C LEU A 150 -16.40 -0.43 -4.19
N ALA A 151 -16.95 -1.53 -3.68
CA ALA A 151 -18.40 -1.69 -3.56
C ALA A 151 -19.03 -0.68 -2.59
N GLU A 152 -18.34 -0.33 -1.50
CA GLU A 152 -18.86 0.62 -0.49
C GLU A 152 -18.58 2.07 -0.87
N TYR A 153 -17.41 2.38 -1.45
CA TYR A 153 -16.97 3.73 -1.79
C TYR A 153 -16.61 3.86 -3.28
N PRO A 154 -17.59 3.72 -4.19
CA PRO A 154 -17.36 3.57 -5.63
C PRO A 154 -16.67 4.76 -6.31
N ASP A 155 -16.86 5.99 -5.78
CA ASP A 155 -16.31 7.23 -6.35
C ASP A 155 -15.04 7.72 -5.64
N PHE A 156 -14.40 6.87 -4.83
CA PHE A 156 -13.37 7.36 -3.92
C PHE A 156 -11.95 7.20 -4.48
N LEU A 157 -11.67 6.08 -5.12
CA LEU A 157 -10.33 5.72 -5.61
C LEU A 157 -10.06 6.28 -7.01
N ALA A 158 -8.78 6.57 -7.28
CA ALA A 158 -8.26 6.80 -8.63
C ALA A 158 -8.06 5.48 -9.39
N ALA A 159 -7.68 4.42 -8.68
CA ALA A 159 -7.53 3.07 -9.21
C ALA A 159 -7.57 2.02 -8.10
N ALA A 160 -7.80 0.77 -8.49
CA ALA A 160 -7.72 -0.37 -7.59
C ALA A 160 -6.96 -1.55 -8.22
N VAL A 161 -6.19 -2.25 -7.37
CA VAL A 161 -5.41 -3.43 -7.78
C VAL A 161 -5.67 -4.59 -6.81
N PRO A 162 -6.77 -5.33 -6.97
CA PRO A 162 -7.03 -6.55 -6.22
C PRO A 162 -6.22 -7.71 -6.78
N ILE A 163 -5.55 -8.48 -5.89
CA ILE A 163 -4.74 -9.65 -6.25
C ILE A 163 -5.28 -10.88 -5.53
N CYS A 164 -5.51 -11.98 -6.27
CA CYS A 164 -6.02 -13.28 -5.81
C CYS A 164 -7.15 -13.15 -4.77
N GLY A 165 -8.12 -12.30 -5.06
CA GLY A 165 -9.30 -12.06 -4.22
C GLY A 165 -10.60 -12.21 -4.99
N GLY A 166 -11.70 -11.84 -4.36
CA GLY A 166 -13.02 -11.82 -4.96
C GLY A 166 -13.92 -10.77 -4.31
N GLY A 167 -15.05 -10.51 -4.91
CA GLY A 167 -16.03 -9.55 -4.44
C GLY A 167 -17.46 -10.02 -4.68
N LYS A 168 -18.38 -9.06 -4.69
CA LYS A 168 -19.80 -9.28 -5.01
C LYS A 168 -20.05 -8.80 -6.45
N PRO A 169 -20.23 -9.71 -7.43
CA PRO A 169 -20.43 -9.35 -8.84
C PRO A 169 -21.56 -8.36 -9.06
N GLU A 170 -22.65 -8.46 -8.28
CA GLU A 170 -23.80 -7.56 -8.33
C GLU A 170 -23.46 -6.10 -7.99
N SER A 171 -22.33 -5.84 -7.34
CA SER A 171 -21.86 -4.48 -7.04
C SER A 171 -21.07 -3.82 -8.16
N ALA A 172 -20.67 -4.56 -9.20
CA ALA A 172 -19.74 -4.12 -10.23
C ALA A 172 -20.19 -2.84 -10.97
N ASP A 173 -21.48 -2.67 -11.21
CA ASP A 173 -22.03 -1.50 -11.88
C ASP A 173 -21.76 -0.19 -11.12
N ARG A 174 -21.65 -0.25 -9.80
CA ARG A 174 -21.42 0.92 -8.94
C ARG A 174 -20.06 1.58 -9.17
N PHE A 175 -19.03 0.78 -9.46
CA PHE A 175 -17.63 1.24 -9.63
C PHE A 175 -17.03 0.91 -10.98
N LYS A 176 -17.84 0.64 -12.00
CA LYS A 176 -17.40 0.33 -13.36
C LYS A 176 -16.53 1.40 -14.03
N HIS A 177 -16.57 2.63 -13.53
CA HIS A 177 -15.78 3.77 -13.99
C HIS A 177 -14.39 3.86 -13.36
N VAL A 178 -14.11 3.07 -12.30
CA VAL A 178 -12.82 3.09 -11.62
C VAL A 178 -11.81 2.25 -12.43
N PRO A 179 -10.66 2.80 -12.82
CA PRO A 179 -9.56 2.05 -13.39
C PRO A 179 -9.16 0.87 -12.49
N LEU A 180 -9.12 -0.33 -13.06
CA LEU A 180 -8.90 -1.55 -12.31
C LEU A 180 -7.93 -2.48 -13.05
N HIS A 181 -6.93 -3.01 -12.32
CA HIS A 181 -6.06 -4.07 -12.80
C HIS A 181 -6.08 -5.22 -11.78
N CYS A 182 -6.72 -6.32 -12.13
CA CYS A 182 -6.82 -7.51 -11.31
C CYS A 182 -5.73 -8.52 -11.69
N PHE A 183 -5.22 -9.24 -10.68
CA PHE A 183 -4.23 -10.30 -10.89
C PHE A 183 -4.63 -11.58 -10.17
N HIS A 184 -4.31 -12.75 -10.76
CA HIS A 184 -4.58 -14.06 -10.16
C HIS A 184 -3.62 -15.12 -10.65
N GLY A 185 -3.36 -16.15 -9.85
CA GLY A 185 -2.65 -17.36 -10.27
C GLY A 185 -3.63 -18.39 -10.81
N ALA A 186 -3.35 -18.97 -11.99
CA ALA A 186 -4.22 -19.99 -12.60
C ALA A 186 -4.30 -21.29 -11.80
N LEU A 187 -3.29 -21.56 -10.97
CA LEU A 187 -3.19 -22.79 -10.16
C LEU A 187 -3.59 -22.56 -8.69
N ASP A 188 -4.21 -21.41 -8.38
CA ASP A 188 -4.60 -21.04 -7.02
C ASP A 188 -5.67 -22.01 -6.47
N LYS A 189 -5.29 -22.76 -5.42
CA LYS A 189 -6.15 -23.70 -4.69
C LYS A 189 -6.68 -23.15 -3.36
N VAL A 190 -6.24 -21.96 -2.95
CA VAL A 190 -6.67 -21.28 -1.71
C VAL A 190 -7.86 -20.37 -2.01
N VAL A 191 -7.70 -19.50 -3.01
CA VAL A 191 -8.78 -18.69 -3.57
C VAL A 191 -8.89 -19.05 -5.05
N PRO A 192 -9.91 -19.82 -5.47
CA PRO A 192 -10.06 -20.20 -6.87
C PRO A 192 -10.08 -18.98 -7.80
N GLN A 193 -9.38 -19.07 -8.95
CA GLN A 193 -9.32 -18.02 -9.96
C GLN A 193 -10.72 -17.51 -10.34
N SER A 194 -11.73 -18.39 -10.32
CA SER A 194 -13.13 -18.03 -10.61
C SER A 194 -13.65 -16.86 -9.77
N LYS A 195 -13.08 -16.58 -8.59
CA LYS A 195 -13.46 -15.43 -7.77
C LYS A 195 -13.07 -14.09 -8.41
N SER A 196 -11.95 -14.04 -9.10
CA SER A 196 -11.58 -12.87 -9.92
C SER A 196 -12.34 -12.88 -11.25
N ASP A 197 -12.49 -14.05 -11.91
CA ASP A 197 -13.19 -14.17 -13.19
C ASP A 197 -14.62 -13.61 -13.08
N GLU A 198 -15.37 -14.01 -12.03
CA GLU A 198 -16.73 -13.52 -11.75
C GLU A 198 -16.80 -11.99 -11.68
N MET A 199 -15.84 -11.35 -11.00
CA MET A 199 -15.77 -9.89 -10.87
C MET A 199 -15.42 -9.20 -12.19
N ILE A 200 -14.47 -9.76 -12.94
CA ILE A 200 -14.04 -9.21 -14.23
C ILE A 200 -15.17 -9.33 -15.27
N GLU A 201 -15.87 -10.44 -15.31
CA GLU A 201 -17.02 -10.64 -16.19
C GLU A 201 -18.16 -9.67 -15.85
N ALA A 202 -18.46 -9.50 -14.56
CA ALA A 202 -19.48 -8.54 -14.12
C ALA A 202 -19.12 -7.10 -14.51
N LEU A 203 -17.86 -6.69 -14.35
CA LEU A 203 -17.39 -5.36 -14.79
C LEU A 203 -17.50 -5.17 -16.30
N LYS A 204 -17.07 -6.18 -17.09
CA LYS A 204 -17.20 -6.15 -18.56
C LYS A 204 -18.68 -6.06 -18.98
N LYS A 205 -19.55 -6.83 -18.34
CA LYS A 205 -21.01 -6.78 -18.57
C LYS A 205 -21.60 -5.40 -18.23
N ALA A 206 -21.06 -4.72 -17.21
CA ALA A 206 -21.44 -3.36 -16.86
C ALA A 206 -20.85 -2.29 -17.80
N GLY A 207 -20.04 -2.68 -18.81
CA GLY A 207 -19.42 -1.79 -19.80
C GLY A 207 -18.06 -1.24 -19.41
N ALA A 208 -17.45 -1.73 -18.30
CA ALA A 208 -16.08 -1.38 -17.92
C ALA A 208 -15.03 -2.11 -18.79
N LYS A 209 -13.80 -1.61 -18.74
CA LYS A 209 -12.64 -2.21 -19.41
C LYS A 209 -11.54 -2.52 -18.40
N PRO A 210 -11.77 -3.44 -17.45
CA PRO A 210 -10.74 -3.79 -16.46
C PRO A 210 -9.57 -4.49 -17.13
N LEU A 211 -8.35 -4.22 -16.65
CA LEU A 211 -7.19 -5.04 -16.97
C LEU A 211 -7.22 -6.29 -16.09
N TYR A 212 -6.85 -7.42 -16.67
CA TYR A 212 -6.81 -8.69 -15.96
C TYR A 212 -5.61 -9.51 -16.41
N THR A 213 -4.73 -9.82 -15.47
CA THR A 213 -3.55 -10.65 -15.70
C THR A 213 -3.68 -11.94 -14.91
N VAL A 214 -3.63 -13.08 -15.61
CA VAL A 214 -3.57 -14.40 -15.01
C VAL A 214 -2.19 -14.98 -15.22
N TYR A 215 -1.52 -15.36 -14.13
CA TYR A 215 -0.23 -16.02 -14.19
C TYR A 215 -0.42 -17.53 -14.34
N PRO A 216 -0.11 -18.15 -15.50
CA PRO A 216 -0.51 -19.52 -15.80
C PRO A 216 0.19 -20.58 -14.95
N GLN A 217 1.33 -20.24 -14.35
CA GLN A 217 2.13 -21.15 -13.51
C GLN A 217 2.12 -20.76 -12.01
N ALA A 218 1.43 -19.68 -11.63
CA ALA A 218 1.35 -19.27 -10.23
C ALA A 218 0.19 -19.98 -9.53
N ASP A 219 0.45 -20.37 -8.30
CA ASP A 219 -0.54 -20.77 -7.31
C ASP A 219 -1.11 -19.57 -6.56
N HIS A 220 -1.35 -19.66 -5.24
CA HIS A 220 -1.89 -18.54 -4.47
C HIS A 220 -0.95 -17.34 -4.43
N ASP A 221 0.37 -17.52 -4.42
CA ASP A 221 1.34 -16.40 -4.47
C ASP A 221 1.50 -15.84 -5.89
N SER A 222 0.46 -15.19 -6.38
CA SER A 222 0.55 -14.35 -7.58
C SER A 222 1.05 -12.94 -7.28
N TRP A 223 1.04 -12.50 -6.01
CA TRP A 223 1.40 -11.15 -5.60
C TRP A 223 2.91 -10.86 -5.65
N THR A 224 3.76 -11.87 -5.43
CA THR A 224 5.22 -11.66 -5.48
C THR A 224 5.64 -11.22 -6.87
N ALA A 225 5.17 -11.89 -7.92
CA ALA A 225 5.40 -11.49 -9.30
C ALA A 225 4.77 -10.12 -9.61
N THR A 226 3.50 -9.93 -9.23
CA THR A 226 2.76 -8.69 -9.49
C THR A 226 3.47 -7.45 -8.92
N TYR A 227 3.86 -7.48 -7.64
CA TYR A 227 4.51 -6.32 -7.02
C TYR A 227 5.97 -6.14 -7.43
N ALA A 228 6.60 -7.13 -8.07
CA ALA A 228 7.92 -7.01 -8.65
C ALA A 228 7.92 -6.32 -10.04
N GLU A 229 6.75 -6.07 -10.63
CA GLU A 229 6.64 -5.43 -11.95
C GLU A 229 6.66 -3.90 -11.85
N PRO A 230 7.71 -3.20 -12.33
CA PRO A 230 7.75 -1.73 -12.32
C PRO A 230 6.60 -1.08 -13.12
N GLU A 231 6.11 -1.75 -14.15
CA GLU A 231 5.02 -1.26 -14.99
C GLU A 231 3.69 -1.15 -14.22
N LEU A 232 3.50 -1.97 -13.18
CA LEU A 232 2.35 -1.85 -12.28
C LEU A 232 2.30 -0.47 -11.61
N TYR A 233 3.43 -0.04 -11.06
CA TYR A 233 3.52 1.26 -10.37
C TYR A 233 3.41 2.44 -11.34
N LYS A 234 3.98 2.32 -12.55
CA LYS A 234 3.80 3.32 -13.61
C LYS A 234 2.32 3.45 -13.99
N TRP A 235 1.63 2.31 -14.13
CA TRP A 235 0.20 2.31 -14.40
C TRP A 235 -0.58 2.98 -13.25
N MET A 236 -0.30 2.64 -11.99
CA MET A 236 -0.92 3.27 -10.82
C MET A 236 -0.69 4.79 -10.80
N LEU A 237 0.54 5.25 -11.08
CA LEU A 237 0.92 6.68 -11.12
C LEU A 237 0.21 7.46 -12.21
N ALA A 238 -0.18 6.81 -13.30
CA ALA A 238 -0.91 7.43 -14.40
C ALA A 238 -2.40 7.64 -14.09
N GLN A 239 -2.94 7.00 -13.03
CA GLN A 239 -4.37 7.08 -12.73
C GLN A 239 -4.69 8.33 -11.91
N ARG A 240 -5.78 8.98 -12.28
CA ARG A 240 -6.31 10.13 -11.58
C ARG A 240 -7.85 10.09 -11.61
N ARG A 241 -8.47 10.28 -10.47
CA ARG A 241 -9.92 10.42 -10.40
C ARG A 241 -10.33 11.75 -11.03
N PRO A 242 -11.36 11.77 -11.89
CA PRO A 242 -11.88 13.02 -12.45
C PRO A 242 -12.28 14.00 -11.34
N SER A 243 -12.05 15.29 -11.57
CA SER A 243 -12.58 16.35 -10.71
C SER A 243 -14.12 16.29 -10.78
N LYS A 244 -14.77 16.33 -9.61
CA LYS A 244 -16.23 16.49 -9.56
C LYS A 244 -16.59 17.92 -9.86
#